data_782b0eb77e9c6686659ca68a94c63573
#
_entry.id   782b0eb77e9c6686659ca68a94c63573
#
_cell.length_a   1.000
_cell.length_b   1.000
_cell.length_c   1.000
_cell.angle_alpha   90.00
_cell.angle_beta   90.00
_cell.angle_gamma   90.00
#
_symmetry.space_group_name_H-M   'P 1'
#
loop_
_entity.id
_entity.type
_entity.pdbx_description
1 polymer ?
#
loop_
_entity_poly.entity_id
_entity_poly.type
_entity_poly.pdbx_seq_one_letter_code
_entity_poly.pdbx_strand_id
1 'polypeptide(L)'
;MVTVSRSSVFQRNLLLSIGGVFLLFAICFCIYQYQREKEYKIDILHSRLQMYNYDIMQVLGEDGITSRRQFLSYVRQHPLKGLRVSVIDRLGRVLLDSNEPHPDSLDNHLGRKEIQQALRDGNGFDLKRMSHSTHETYFYSATRFKRVIVRTAVPYSADLTQSLRADNTYIYFSIVLTLLLGSVLYISTRRISRHISYLREFAINAENGEPLDHELERHLPDDELGDISHTIIMLYWKLRHAEEDKARLKRQLTQNAAHELKTPAMSIHGYLESILDNPNMPEDKKKHFLERCYAQSMRMNKLLLDMSALTRLDEMDTNHFRNHGEYQNVDVEQIVRSILDDTALALQQKGITPRLKMPQQVIIVGDSSLIYSIFRNLIDNVIAYATGASLVEITCKPVVSDNSKLYEFTVSDNGPGVEPQHLEHIFERFYRVDKGRSRKLGGTGLGLAIVKNAVTVHGGTVTAFPTPGGGLTVMFTLQA
;
A
#
# COMPACT_ATOMS: atom_id res chain seq x y z
N MET A 1 -15.20 -14.88 -20.81
CA MET A 1 -14.85 -14.12 -22.04
C MET A 1 -14.99 -12.59 -21.93
N VAL A 2 -15.31 -12.02 -20.78
CA VAL A 2 -15.54 -10.56 -20.56
C VAL A 2 -14.35 -9.84 -19.90
N THR A 3 -13.32 -10.56 -19.45
CA THR A 3 -12.22 -10.01 -18.63
C THR A 3 -11.06 -9.37 -19.40
N VAL A 4 -10.91 -9.64 -20.70
CA VAL A 4 -9.80 -9.08 -21.53
C VAL A 4 -9.98 -7.58 -21.83
N SER A 5 -11.21 -7.05 -21.73
CA SER A 5 -11.55 -5.68 -22.17
C SER A 5 -11.07 -4.55 -21.24
N ARG A 6 -10.97 -4.74 -19.91
CA ARG A 6 -10.68 -3.62 -18.99
C ARG A 6 -9.18 -3.29 -18.82
N SER A 7 -8.28 -4.25 -18.96
CA SER A 7 -6.84 -3.95 -18.94
C SER A 7 -6.44 -3.16 -20.20
N SER A 8 -7.07 -3.43 -21.33
CA SER A 8 -6.88 -2.68 -22.58
C SER A 8 -7.36 -1.23 -22.47
N VAL A 9 -8.40 -0.95 -21.69
CA VAL A 9 -8.93 0.42 -21.48
C VAL A 9 -7.97 1.27 -20.66
N PHE A 10 -7.43 0.75 -19.56
CA PHE A 10 -6.44 1.46 -18.74
C PHE A 10 -5.17 1.78 -19.55
N GLN A 11 -4.62 0.79 -20.22
CA GLN A 11 -3.45 0.94 -21.08
C GLN A 11 -3.69 1.97 -22.19
N ARG A 12 -4.85 1.91 -22.86
CA ARG A 12 -5.25 2.85 -23.92
C ARG A 12 -5.37 4.27 -23.40
N ASN A 13 -6.03 4.48 -22.26
CA ASN A 13 -6.21 5.80 -21.68
C ASN A 13 -4.88 6.41 -21.21
N LEU A 14 -4.00 5.61 -20.62
CA LEU A 14 -2.67 6.06 -20.21
C LEU A 14 -1.81 6.43 -21.42
N LEU A 15 -1.79 5.61 -22.46
CA LEU A 15 -1.09 5.90 -23.72
C LEU A 15 -1.64 7.14 -24.42
N LEU A 16 -2.96 7.32 -24.46
CA LEU A 16 -3.59 8.49 -25.08
C LEU A 16 -3.30 9.77 -24.29
N SER A 17 -3.33 9.74 -22.97
CA SER A 17 -3.08 10.93 -22.16
C SER A 17 -1.62 11.36 -22.23
N ILE A 18 -0.67 10.45 -22.00
CA ILE A 18 0.76 10.78 -22.02
C ILE A 18 1.23 11.03 -23.46
N GLY A 19 0.82 10.20 -24.42
CA GLY A 19 1.12 10.39 -25.84
C GLY A 19 0.56 11.69 -26.39
N GLY A 20 -0.64 12.09 -25.97
CA GLY A 20 -1.25 13.37 -26.34
C GLY A 20 -0.45 14.57 -25.84
N VAL A 21 0.04 14.53 -24.60
CA VAL A 21 0.93 15.58 -24.04
C VAL A 21 2.24 15.67 -24.80
N PHE A 22 2.88 14.54 -25.12
CA PHE A 22 4.10 14.53 -25.91
C PHE A 22 3.91 15.05 -27.32
N LEU A 23 2.81 14.68 -27.98
CA LEU A 23 2.49 15.16 -29.32
C LEU A 23 2.27 16.69 -29.32
N LEU A 24 1.50 17.18 -28.36
CA LEU A 24 1.26 18.61 -28.20
C LEU A 24 2.58 19.37 -27.96
N PHE A 25 3.44 18.86 -27.09
CA PHE A 25 4.76 19.42 -26.84
C PHE A 25 5.60 19.45 -28.13
N ALA A 26 5.64 18.35 -28.89
CA ALA A 26 6.39 18.27 -30.14
C ALA A 26 5.90 19.31 -31.18
N ILE A 27 4.59 19.49 -31.30
CA ILE A 27 3.98 20.50 -32.19
C ILE A 27 4.37 21.90 -31.74
N CYS A 28 4.21 22.23 -30.46
CA CYS A 28 4.59 23.54 -29.91
C CYS A 28 6.09 23.82 -30.10
N PHE A 29 6.95 22.82 -29.86
CA PHE A 29 8.39 22.90 -30.07
C PHE A 29 8.73 23.17 -31.53
N CYS A 30 8.11 22.47 -32.48
CA CYS A 30 8.33 22.68 -33.91
C CYS A 30 7.92 24.09 -34.34
N ILE A 31 6.77 24.60 -33.88
CA ILE A 31 6.31 25.96 -34.17
C ILE A 31 7.27 26.99 -33.62
N TYR A 32 7.69 26.83 -32.36
CA TYR A 32 8.67 27.73 -31.71
C TYR A 32 9.98 27.74 -32.43
N GLN A 33 10.52 26.59 -32.78
CA GLN A 33 11.81 26.47 -33.48
C GLN A 33 11.75 27.05 -34.88
N TYR A 34 10.63 26.85 -35.60
CA TYR A 34 10.42 27.48 -36.91
C TYR A 34 10.48 29.01 -36.84
N GLN A 35 9.76 29.60 -35.88
CA GLN A 35 9.76 31.05 -35.71
C GLN A 35 11.13 31.56 -35.32
N ARG A 36 11.79 30.95 -34.38
CA ARG A 36 13.12 31.32 -33.89
C ARG A 36 14.18 31.26 -34.99
N GLU A 37 14.16 30.20 -35.79
CA GLU A 37 15.12 30.06 -36.88
C GLU A 37 14.90 31.12 -37.97
N LYS A 38 13.66 31.41 -38.28
CA LYS A 38 13.32 32.48 -39.23
C LYS A 38 13.82 33.85 -38.74
N GLU A 39 13.58 34.20 -37.49
CA GLU A 39 14.05 35.43 -36.88
C GLU A 39 15.60 35.50 -36.92
N TYR A 40 16.27 34.42 -36.52
CA TYR A 40 17.71 34.31 -36.53
C TYR A 40 18.34 34.54 -37.92
N LYS A 41 17.74 33.95 -38.97
CA LYS A 41 18.22 34.17 -40.36
C LYS A 41 18.01 35.61 -40.84
N ILE A 42 16.92 36.24 -40.42
CA ILE A 42 16.66 37.65 -40.68
C ILE A 42 17.70 38.53 -40.01
N ASP A 43 18.01 38.26 -38.74
CA ASP A 43 19.00 39.01 -37.96
C ASP A 43 20.43 38.87 -38.53
N ILE A 44 20.80 37.67 -38.98
CA ILE A 44 22.07 37.43 -39.66
C ILE A 44 22.15 38.26 -40.97
N LEU A 45 21.08 38.25 -41.77
CA LEU A 45 21.08 39.02 -43.01
C LEU A 45 21.16 40.52 -42.72
N HIS A 46 20.38 41.00 -41.73
CA HIS A 46 20.44 42.40 -41.31
C HIS A 46 21.85 42.79 -40.83
N SER A 47 22.47 41.99 -39.95
CA SER A 47 23.83 42.23 -39.45
C SER A 47 24.84 42.26 -40.58
N ARG A 48 24.73 41.36 -41.58
CA ARG A 48 25.60 41.38 -42.76
C ARG A 48 25.43 42.64 -43.59
N LEU A 49 24.19 43.10 -43.78
CA LEU A 49 23.92 44.35 -44.51
C LEU A 49 24.36 45.57 -43.74
N GLN A 50 24.29 45.57 -42.42
CA GLN A 50 24.88 46.63 -41.58
C GLN A 50 26.41 46.72 -41.77
N MET A 51 27.10 45.57 -41.78
CA MET A 51 28.54 45.54 -42.06
C MET A 51 28.85 46.19 -43.39
N TYR A 52 28.06 45.91 -44.42
CA TYR A 52 28.21 46.59 -45.72
C TYR A 52 27.91 48.09 -45.64
N ASN A 53 26.95 48.52 -44.82
CA ASN A 53 26.70 49.94 -44.60
C ASN A 53 27.91 50.63 -43.97
N TYR A 54 28.65 49.98 -43.07
CA TYR A 54 29.91 50.49 -42.48
C TYR A 54 31.04 50.55 -43.51
N ASP A 55 31.23 49.51 -44.32
CA ASP A 55 32.25 49.47 -45.36
C ASP A 55 32.03 50.58 -46.43
N ILE A 56 30.73 50.75 -46.81
CA ILE A 56 30.36 51.81 -47.76
C ILE A 56 30.67 53.19 -47.15
N MET A 57 30.38 53.37 -45.85
CA MET A 57 30.68 54.66 -45.21
C MET A 57 32.16 54.94 -45.12
N GLN A 58 33.05 53.96 -44.95
CA GLN A 58 34.49 54.14 -45.02
C GLN A 58 34.96 54.61 -46.41
N VAL A 59 34.37 54.06 -47.48
CA VAL A 59 34.68 54.50 -48.88
C VAL A 59 34.18 55.90 -49.17
N LEU A 60 33.01 56.27 -48.55
CA LEU A 60 32.40 57.59 -48.72
C LEU A 60 33.17 58.72 -47.93
N GLY A 61 33.99 58.37 -46.96
CA GLY A 61 34.64 59.29 -46.05
C GLY A 61 33.73 59.98 -45.04
N GLU A 62 34.29 60.72 -44.07
CA GLU A 62 33.50 61.30 -42.97
C GLU A 62 32.38 62.26 -43.41
N ASP A 63 32.54 62.90 -44.53
CA ASP A 63 31.60 63.89 -45.07
C ASP A 63 30.49 63.27 -45.95
N GLY A 64 30.56 61.95 -46.27
CA GLY A 64 29.60 61.27 -47.13
C GLY A 64 29.58 61.76 -48.60
N ILE A 65 30.58 62.51 -49.02
CA ILE A 65 30.64 63.13 -50.33
C ILE A 65 31.90 62.65 -51.08
N THR A 66 31.82 61.46 -51.64
CA THR A 66 32.79 60.90 -52.54
C THR A 66 32.32 61.07 -54.01
N SER A 67 33.25 61.02 -54.93
CA SER A 67 32.89 60.97 -56.34
C SER A 67 31.92 59.82 -56.62
N ARG A 68 30.81 60.14 -57.24
CA ARG A 68 29.76 59.14 -57.64
C ARG A 68 30.36 57.93 -58.37
N ARG A 69 31.47 58.20 -59.17
CA ARG A 69 32.13 57.07 -59.86
C ARG A 69 32.73 56.04 -58.92
N GLN A 70 33.39 56.51 -57.83
CA GLN A 70 34.02 55.62 -56.83
C GLN A 70 32.97 54.85 -56.08
N PHE A 71 31.90 55.50 -55.67
CA PHE A 71 30.75 54.87 -55.06
C PHE A 71 30.15 53.77 -55.96
N LEU A 72 29.86 54.08 -57.23
CA LEU A 72 29.26 53.08 -58.14
C LEU A 72 30.22 51.94 -58.46
N SER A 73 31.59 52.22 -58.56
CA SER A 73 32.56 51.16 -58.77
C SER A 73 32.61 50.16 -57.59
N TYR A 74 32.56 50.67 -56.34
CA TYR A 74 32.56 49.86 -55.16
C TYR A 74 31.29 48.98 -55.07
N VAL A 75 30.14 49.56 -55.30
CA VAL A 75 28.87 48.82 -55.29
C VAL A 75 28.85 47.73 -56.35
N ARG A 76 29.35 47.94 -57.56
CA ARG A 76 29.41 46.95 -58.66
C ARG A 76 30.39 45.80 -58.38
N GLN A 77 31.48 46.07 -57.65
CA GLN A 77 32.44 45.03 -57.28
C GLN A 77 31.97 44.17 -56.09
N HIS A 78 30.87 44.56 -55.48
CA HIS A 78 30.41 43.91 -54.31
C HIS A 78 29.87 42.49 -54.62
N PRO A 79 30.17 41.46 -53.78
CA PRO A 79 29.80 40.07 -54.05
C PRO A 79 28.28 39.78 -54.02
N LEU A 80 27.46 40.66 -53.41
CA LEU A 80 26.02 40.48 -53.38
C LEU A 80 25.38 40.96 -54.70
N LYS A 81 24.82 40.01 -55.47
CA LYS A 81 24.11 40.30 -56.70
C LYS A 81 22.85 41.11 -56.41
N GLY A 82 22.67 42.23 -57.17
CA GLY A 82 21.46 43.06 -57.04
C GLY A 82 21.47 43.97 -55.80
N LEU A 83 22.61 44.13 -55.11
CA LEU A 83 22.73 45.06 -54.00
C LEU A 83 22.45 46.48 -54.48
N ARG A 84 21.43 47.13 -53.93
CA ARG A 84 21.14 48.54 -54.08
C ARG A 84 21.58 49.30 -52.85
N VAL A 85 22.26 50.40 -53.04
CA VAL A 85 22.71 51.26 -51.98
C VAL A 85 22.19 52.66 -52.18
N SER A 86 21.64 53.25 -51.08
CA SER A 86 21.25 54.65 -51.06
C SER A 86 21.86 55.37 -49.88
N VAL A 87 22.40 56.57 -50.13
CA VAL A 87 22.89 57.47 -49.08
C VAL A 87 21.85 58.58 -48.91
N ILE A 88 21.41 58.79 -47.68
CA ILE A 88 20.19 59.59 -47.35
C ILE A 88 20.65 60.65 -46.31
N ASP A 89 20.18 61.84 -46.37
CA ASP A 89 20.41 62.85 -45.36
C ASP A 89 19.47 62.65 -44.14
N ARG A 90 19.68 63.38 -43.07
CA ARG A 90 18.81 63.32 -41.87
C ARG A 90 17.38 63.82 -42.09
N LEU A 91 17.15 64.55 -43.19
CA LEU A 91 15.82 65.04 -43.62
C LEU A 91 15.13 64.04 -44.54
N GLY A 92 15.72 62.89 -44.85
CA GLY A 92 15.15 61.83 -45.68
C GLY A 92 15.39 62.03 -47.17
N ARG A 93 16.19 63.01 -47.60
CA ARG A 93 16.51 63.24 -49.02
C ARG A 93 17.62 62.29 -49.44
N VAL A 94 17.50 61.71 -50.61
CA VAL A 94 18.50 60.80 -51.18
C VAL A 94 19.59 61.60 -51.83
N LEU A 95 20.79 61.42 -51.31
CA LEU A 95 22.03 62.11 -51.85
C LEU A 95 22.64 61.29 -52.95
N LEU A 96 22.74 59.98 -52.79
CA LEU A 96 23.31 59.08 -53.77
C LEU A 96 22.42 57.79 -53.81
N ASP A 97 22.24 57.19 -54.98
CA ASP A 97 21.58 55.91 -55.18
C ASP A 97 22.33 55.13 -56.29
N SER A 98 22.53 53.84 -56.08
CA SER A 98 23.27 52.98 -57.00
C SER A 98 22.53 52.70 -58.30
N ASN A 99 21.19 52.71 -58.25
CA ASN A 99 20.31 52.32 -59.34
C ASN A 99 19.70 53.54 -60.06
N GLU A 100 19.61 54.71 -59.37
CA GLU A 100 18.96 55.90 -59.90
C GLU A 100 20.00 56.95 -60.18
N PRO A 101 20.18 57.40 -61.51
CA PRO A 101 21.10 58.42 -61.87
C PRO A 101 20.79 59.80 -61.31
N HIS A 102 19.51 60.09 -61.11
CA HIS A 102 18.98 61.37 -60.61
C HIS A 102 18.36 61.20 -59.26
N PRO A 103 19.11 61.23 -58.13
CA PRO A 103 18.56 60.96 -56.79
C PRO A 103 17.53 62.01 -56.40
N ASP A 104 17.55 63.20 -56.94
CA ASP A 104 16.53 64.23 -56.69
C ASP A 104 15.12 63.89 -57.19
N SER A 105 15.01 62.93 -58.10
CA SER A 105 13.73 62.42 -58.58
C SER A 105 13.04 61.41 -57.62
N LEU A 106 13.73 60.97 -56.58
CA LEU A 106 13.24 60.02 -55.60
C LEU A 106 12.44 60.72 -54.53
N ASP A 107 11.36 60.09 -54.08
CA ASP A 107 10.54 60.52 -52.93
C ASP A 107 11.37 60.66 -51.67
N ASN A 108 10.88 61.50 -50.73
CA ASN A 108 11.51 61.60 -49.43
C ASN A 108 11.34 60.27 -48.66
N HIS A 109 12.46 59.80 -48.12
CA HIS A 109 12.52 58.47 -47.45
C HIS A 109 12.32 58.54 -45.92
N LEU A 110 12.07 59.74 -45.34
CA LEU A 110 11.95 59.91 -43.88
C LEU A 110 10.82 59.08 -43.26
N GLY A 111 9.73 58.90 -43.95
CA GLY A 111 8.58 58.10 -43.47
C GLY A 111 8.73 56.60 -43.58
N ARG A 112 9.89 56.09 -44.03
CA ARG A 112 10.15 54.67 -44.24
C ARG A 112 10.56 54.00 -42.91
N LYS A 113 10.01 52.80 -42.64
CA LYS A 113 10.21 52.06 -41.37
C LYS A 113 11.68 51.88 -41.01
N GLU A 114 12.50 51.43 -41.95
CA GLU A 114 13.92 51.19 -41.72
C GLU A 114 14.69 52.50 -41.42
N ILE A 115 14.28 53.62 -42.01
CA ILE A 115 14.90 54.92 -41.76
C ILE A 115 14.46 55.46 -40.40
N GLN A 116 13.22 55.41 -40.04
CA GLN A 116 12.71 55.83 -38.74
C GLN A 116 13.38 55.04 -37.62
N GLN A 117 13.49 53.70 -37.75
CA GLN A 117 14.21 52.84 -36.80
C GLN A 117 15.70 53.25 -36.74
N ALA A 118 16.37 53.45 -37.87
CA ALA A 118 17.77 53.85 -37.90
C ALA A 118 17.99 55.24 -37.24
N LEU A 119 17.07 56.16 -37.39
CA LEU A 119 17.14 57.46 -36.72
C LEU A 119 16.97 57.35 -35.19
N ARG A 120 16.11 56.45 -34.70
CA ARG A 120 15.86 56.26 -33.28
C ARG A 120 16.95 55.38 -32.64
N ASP A 121 17.19 54.20 -33.21
CA ASP A 121 17.93 53.10 -32.58
C ASP A 121 19.37 52.94 -33.15
N GLY A 122 19.76 53.76 -34.15
CA GLY A 122 21.03 53.69 -34.84
C GLY A 122 21.01 52.81 -36.07
N ASN A 123 20.20 51.81 -36.12
CA ASN A 123 20.00 50.93 -37.26
C ASN A 123 18.51 50.49 -37.33
N GLY A 124 18.12 50.04 -38.53
CA GLY A 124 16.73 49.59 -38.76
C GLY A 124 16.64 48.78 -40.04
N PHE A 125 15.56 47.98 -40.13
CA PHE A 125 15.33 47.17 -41.30
C PHE A 125 13.84 47.05 -41.65
N ASP A 126 13.58 46.74 -42.91
CA ASP A 126 12.26 46.39 -43.40
C ASP A 126 12.34 45.13 -44.27
N LEU A 127 11.61 44.09 -43.87
CA LEU A 127 11.75 42.75 -44.40
C LEU A 127 11.27 42.58 -45.82
N LYS A 128 10.15 43.25 -46.18
CA LYS A 128 9.50 43.00 -47.45
C LYS A 128 8.72 44.24 -47.86
N ARG A 129 9.36 45.13 -48.57
CA ARG A 129 8.70 46.32 -49.11
C ARG A 129 8.93 46.43 -50.60
N MET A 130 7.85 46.75 -51.33
CA MET A 130 7.91 47.03 -52.76
C MET A 130 8.58 48.39 -53.01
N SER A 131 9.55 48.38 -53.90
CA SER A 131 10.21 49.59 -54.36
C SER A 131 9.37 50.31 -55.42
N HIS A 132 9.09 51.59 -55.19
CA HIS A 132 8.34 52.37 -56.17
C HIS A 132 9.08 52.60 -57.51
N SER A 133 10.41 52.57 -57.48
CA SER A 133 11.25 52.80 -58.65
C SER A 133 11.55 51.57 -59.49
N THR A 134 11.54 50.35 -58.88
CA THR A 134 11.88 49.11 -59.59
C THR A 134 10.70 48.12 -59.68
N HIS A 135 9.62 48.41 -59.01
CA HIS A 135 8.43 47.51 -58.86
C HIS A 135 8.78 46.10 -58.30
N GLU A 136 9.96 45.96 -57.70
CA GLU A 136 10.41 44.74 -57.05
C GLU A 136 10.35 44.88 -55.53
N THR A 137 10.26 43.74 -54.83
CA THR A 137 10.26 43.69 -53.39
C THR A 137 11.70 43.53 -52.89
N TYR A 138 12.09 44.29 -51.88
CA TYR A 138 13.44 44.31 -51.31
C TYR A 138 13.38 44.08 -49.83
N PHE A 139 14.48 43.50 -49.31
CA PHE A 139 14.86 43.59 -47.91
C PHE A 139 15.75 44.82 -47.73
N TYR A 140 15.35 45.74 -46.86
CA TYR A 140 16.07 46.98 -46.60
C TYR A 140 16.76 46.91 -45.24
N SER A 141 18.01 47.38 -45.16
CA SER A 141 18.77 47.62 -43.94
C SER A 141 19.33 49.03 -43.96
N ALA A 142 19.13 49.81 -42.92
CA ALA A 142 19.60 51.17 -42.79
C ALA A 142 20.44 51.35 -41.52
N THR A 143 21.55 52.08 -41.65
CA THR A 143 22.45 52.41 -40.53
C THR A 143 22.68 53.90 -40.49
N ARG A 144 22.50 54.54 -39.32
CA ARG A 144 22.71 55.98 -39.10
C ARG A 144 24.15 56.27 -38.78
N PHE A 145 24.69 57.21 -39.51
CA PHE A 145 26.02 57.81 -39.23
C PHE A 145 25.85 59.25 -38.79
N LYS A 146 27.00 59.98 -38.54
CA LYS A 146 27.01 61.36 -38.02
C LYS A 146 26.21 62.36 -38.88
N ARG A 147 26.29 62.24 -40.19
CA ARG A 147 25.64 63.19 -41.14
C ARG A 147 24.62 62.55 -42.07
N VAL A 148 24.77 61.26 -42.35
CA VAL A 148 23.97 60.51 -43.32
C VAL A 148 23.44 59.19 -42.77
N ILE A 149 22.50 58.63 -43.46
CA ILE A 149 22.02 57.26 -43.26
C ILE A 149 22.40 56.51 -44.52
N VAL A 150 23.15 55.41 -44.35
CA VAL A 150 23.42 54.48 -45.45
C VAL A 150 22.37 53.38 -45.39
N ARG A 151 21.70 53.16 -46.49
CA ARG A 151 20.67 52.13 -46.66
C ARG A 151 21.12 51.16 -47.74
N THR A 152 21.25 49.91 -47.43
CA THR A 152 21.40 48.80 -48.36
C THR A 152 20.06 48.11 -48.59
N ALA A 153 19.84 47.59 -49.80
CA ALA A 153 18.68 46.79 -50.12
C ALA A 153 19.08 45.62 -51.02
N VAL A 154 18.52 44.45 -50.70
CA VAL A 154 18.70 43.24 -51.48
C VAL A 154 17.33 42.80 -52.03
N PRO A 155 17.27 42.48 -53.33
CA PRO A 155 16.00 42.07 -53.92
C PRO A 155 15.50 40.78 -53.23
N TYR A 156 14.21 40.73 -52.94
CA TYR A 156 13.55 39.59 -52.34
C TYR A 156 13.31 38.50 -53.41
N SER A 157 14.45 38.00 -53.96
CA SER A 157 14.48 36.98 -55.00
C SER A 157 14.15 35.59 -54.49
N ALA A 158 13.98 34.65 -55.40
CA ALA A 158 13.79 33.25 -55.04
C ALA A 158 14.97 32.72 -54.20
N ASP A 159 16.19 33.11 -54.54
CA ASP A 159 17.41 32.68 -53.78
C ASP A 159 17.41 33.22 -52.36
N LEU A 160 17.04 34.49 -52.15
CA LEU A 160 16.96 35.08 -50.81
C LEU A 160 15.82 34.41 -50.02
N THR A 161 14.67 34.17 -50.64
CA THR A 161 13.56 33.49 -50.03
C THR A 161 13.94 32.07 -49.60
N GLN A 162 14.72 31.37 -50.42
CA GLN A 162 15.22 30.03 -50.10
C GLN A 162 16.24 30.08 -48.97
N SER A 163 17.15 31.06 -48.92
CA SER A 163 18.11 31.19 -47.85
C SER A 163 17.51 31.61 -46.51
N LEU A 164 16.41 32.35 -46.53
CA LEU A 164 15.62 32.73 -45.33
C LEU A 164 14.63 31.67 -44.90
N ARG A 165 14.44 30.61 -45.69
CA ARG A 165 13.58 29.49 -45.34
C ARG A 165 14.19 28.72 -44.16
N ALA A 166 13.37 28.42 -43.15
CA ALA A 166 13.82 27.58 -42.04
C ALA A 166 14.25 26.20 -42.56
N ASP A 167 15.32 25.66 -41.98
CA ASP A 167 15.75 24.31 -42.29
C ASP A 167 14.78 23.29 -41.64
N ASN A 168 14.39 22.31 -42.40
CA ASN A 168 13.43 21.30 -41.92
C ASN A 168 14.09 20.15 -41.11
N THR A 169 15.40 20.19 -40.94
CA THR A 169 16.14 19.11 -40.27
C THR A 169 15.64 18.85 -38.83
N TYR A 170 15.27 19.92 -38.11
CA TYR A 170 14.72 19.79 -36.76
C TYR A 170 13.34 19.07 -36.71
N ILE A 171 12.56 19.14 -37.80
CA ILE A 171 11.26 18.43 -37.90
C ILE A 171 11.53 16.94 -37.95
N TYR A 172 12.48 16.48 -38.77
CA TYR A 172 12.81 15.05 -38.84
C TYR A 172 13.36 14.54 -37.51
N PHE A 173 14.26 15.33 -36.87
CA PHE A 173 14.76 15.00 -35.55
C PHE A 173 13.62 14.89 -34.51
N SER A 174 12.69 15.84 -34.52
CA SER A 174 11.53 15.83 -33.61
C SER A 174 10.63 14.62 -33.84
N ILE A 175 10.39 14.22 -35.09
CA ILE A 175 9.60 13.02 -35.45
C ILE A 175 10.29 11.76 -34.90
N VAL A 176 11.60 11.59 -35.16
CA VAL A 176 12.36 10.43 -34.69
C VAL A 176 12.35 10.35 -33.18
N LEU A 177 12.58 11.45 -32.49
CA LEU A 177 12.57 11.52 -31.04
C LEU A 177 11.18 11.17 -30.46
N THR A 178 10.11 11.70 -31.07
CA THR A 178 8.74 11.41 -30.65
C THR A 178 8.38 9.92 -30.81
N LEU A 179 8.80 9.31 -31.94
CA LEU A 179 8.61 7.88 -32.17
C LEU A 179 9.38 7.01 -31.19
N LEU A 180 10.61 7.40 -30.87
CA LEU A 180 11.46 6.70 -29.90
C LEU A 180 10.84 6.76 -28.50
N LEU A 181 10.48 7.96 -28.04
CA LEU A 181 9.80 8.14 -26.74
C LEU A 181 8.46 7.41 -26.68
N GLY A 182 7.67 7.45 -27.76
CA GLY A 182 6.43 6.71 -27.88
C GLY A 182 6.62 5.19 -27.77
N SER A 183 7.68 4.66 -28.37
CA SER A 183 8.04 3.25 -28.29
C SER A 183 8.43 2.83 -26.87
N VAL A 184 9.26 3.62 -26.20
CA VAL A 184 9.65 3.39 -24.79
C VAL A 184 8.41 3.42 -23.89
N LEU A 185 7.55 4.43 -24.05
CA LEU A 185 6.30 4.55 -23.30
C LEU A 185 5.38 3.35 -23.51
N TYR A 186 5.24 2.90 -24.76
CA TYR A 186 4.42 1.73 -25.10
C TYR A 186 4.93 0.47 -24.41
N ILE A 187 6.25 0.21 -24.47
CA ILE A 187 6.88 -0.96 -23.85
C ILE A 187 6.70 -0.91 -22.33
N SER A 188 6.99 0.22 -21.69
CA SER A 188 6.84 0.41 -20.25
C SER A 188 5.39 0.23 -19.77
N THR A 189 4.45 0.86 -20.47
CA THR A 189 3.02 0.76 -20.15
C THR A 189 2.51 -0.67 -20.31
N ARG A 190 2.95 -1.37 -21.36
CA ARG A 190 2.58 -2.76 -21.60
C ARG A 190 3.13 -3.69 -20.51
N ARG A 191 4.36 -3.43 -20.02
CA ARG A 191 4.98 -4.20 -18.93
C ARG A 191 4.17 -4.03 -17.63
N ILE A 192 3.92 -2.79 -17.20
CA ILE A 192 3.14 -2.49 -15.98
C ILE A 192 1.71 -3.05 -16.06
N SER A 193 1.02 -2.85 -17.19
CA SER A 193 -0.34 -3.32 -17.37
C SER A 193 -0.48 -4.84 -17.28
N ARG A 194 0.54 -5.59 -17.73
CA ARG A 194 0.57 -7.05 -17.63
C ARG A 194 0.60 -7.51 -16.17
N HIS A 195 1.45 -6.90 -15.33
CA HIS A 195 1.56 -7.25 -13.92
C HIS A 195 0.28 -6.92 -13.12
N ILE A 196 -0.33 -5.77 -13.39
CA ILE A 196 -1.64 -5.43 -12.79
C ILE A 196 -2.72 -6.43 -13.21
N SER A 197 -2.68 -6.91 -14.44
CA SER A 197 -3.63 -7.94 -14.92
C SER A 197 -3.45 -9.27 -14.19
N TYR A 198 -2.23 -9.69 -13.94
CA TYR A 198 -1.94 -10.90 -13.15
C TYR A 198 -2.44 -10.79 -11.71
N LEU A 199 -2.17 -9.68 -11.03
CA LEU A 199 -2.69 -9.44 -9.67
C LEU A 199 -4.22 -9.44 -9.62
N ARG A 200 -4.86 -8.87 -10.63
CA ARG A 200 -6.30 -8.86 -10.73
C ARG A 200 -6.87 -10.27 -10.94
N GLU A 201 -6.26 -11.06 -11.81
CA GLU A 201 -6.65 -12.45 -12.06
C GLU A 201 -6.48 -13.28 -10.78
N PHE A 202 -5.34 -13.13 -10.07
CA PHE A 202 -5.13 -13.72 -8.76
C PHE A 202 -6.26 -13.35 -7.78
N ALA A 203 -6.61 -12.07 -7.66
CA ALA A 203 -7.63 -11.60 -6.73
C ALA A 203 -9.03 -12.19 -7.07
N ILE A 204 -9.38 -12.27 -8.37
CA ILE A 204 -10.65 -12.86 -8.83
C ILE A 204 -10.71 -14.36 -8.54
N ASN A 205 -9.62 -15.10 -8.84
CA ASN A 205 -9.57 -16.53 -8.59
C ASN A 205 -9.59 -16.83 -7.08
N ALA A 206 -8.93 -15.99 -6.28
CA ALA A 206 -8.97 -16.03 -4.84
C ALA A 206 -10.40 -15.83 -4.29
N GLU A 207 -11.15 -14.84 -4.82
CA GLU A 207 -12.55 -14.58 -4.44
C GLU A 207 -13.47 -15.75 -4.82
N ASN A 208 -13.26 -16.35 -5.97
CA ASN A 208 -14.07 -17.49 -6.45
C ASN A 208 -13.72 -18.83 -5.77
N GLY A 209 -12.65 -18.87 -4.96
CA GLY A 209 -12.18 -20.11 -4.33
C GLY A 209 -11.57 -21.10 -5.30
N GLU A 210 -11.17 -20.67 -6.50
CA GLU A 210 -10.52 -21.52 -7.48
C GLU A 210 -9.09 -21.86 -7.04
N PRO A 211 -8.55 -23.03 -7.45
CA PRO A 211 -7.19 -23.40 -7.13
C PRO A 211 -6.22 -22.38 -7.75
N LEU A 212 -5.46 -21.71 -6.88
CA LEU A 212 -4.47 -20.74 -7.30
C LEU A 212 -3.22 -21.46 -7.78
N ASP A 213 -2.80 -21.16 -9.01
CA ASP A 213 -1.64 -21.78 -9.63
C ASP A 213 -0.35 -21.18 -9.02
N HIS A 214 0.52 -22.03 -8.46
CA HIS A 214 1.84 -21.64 -7.96
C HIS A 214 2.78 -21.12 -9.08
N GLU A 215 2.42 -21.31 -10.36
CA GLU A 215 3.17 -20.69 -11.47
C GLU A 215 3.03 -19.17 -11.50
N LEU A 216 1.99 -18.59 -10.88
CA LEU A 216 1.84 -17.12 -10.79
C LEU A 216 3.03 -16.46 -10.06
N GLU A 217 3.58 -17.10 -9.03
CA GLU A 217 4.72 -16.57 -8.27
C GLU A 217 6.01 -16.46 -9.10
N ARG A 218 6.19 -17.33 -10.10
CA ARG A 218 7.40 -17.36 -10.93
C ARG A 218 7.49 -16.24 -11.97
N HIS A 219 6.40 -15.52 -12.21
CA HIS A 219 6.32 -14.48 -13.24
C HIS A 219 6.23 -13.06 -12.67
N LEU A 220 6.46 -12.90 -11.36
CA LEU A 220 6.50 -11.59 -10.73
C LEU A 220 7.80 -10.85 -11.11
N PRO A 221 7.77 -9.55 -11.36
CA PRO A 221 8.98 -8.77 -11.64
C PRO A 221 9.82 -8.59 -10.37
N ASP A 222 11.14 -8.41 -10.57
CA ASP A 222 12.08 -8.06 -9.50
C ASP A 222 12.12 -6.52 -9.32
N ASP A 223 10.93 -5.92 -9.05
CA ASP A 223 10.78 -4.49 -8.80
C ASP A 223 9.79 -4.27 -7.64
N GLU A 224 9.57 -3.01 -7.23
CA GLU A 224 8.67 -2.65 -6.12
C GLU A 224 7.24 -3.18 -6.32
N LEU A 225 6.80 -3.31 -7.56
CA LEU A 225 5.49 -3.87 -7.89
C LEU A 225 5.46 -5.39 -7.63
N GLY A 226 6.57 -6.07 -7.91
CA GLY A 226 6.76 -7.48 -7.58
C GLY A 226 6.75 -7.74 -6.08
N ASP A 227 7.43 -6.91 -5.29
CA ASP A 227 7.46 -7.01 -3.82
C ASP A 227 6.06 -6.84 -3.21
N ILE A 228 5.29 -5.86 -3.71
CA ILE A 228 3.89 -5.65 -3.30
C ILE A 228 3.05 -6.87 -3.65
N SER A 229 3.22 -7.40 -4.86
CA SER A 229 2.48 -8.58 -5.34
C SER A 229 2.77 -9.80 -4.48
N HIS A 230 4.05 -10.06 -4.18
CA HIS A 230 4.48 -11.15 -3.30
C HIS A 230 3.90 -11.01 -1.89
N THR A 231 3.91 -9.78 -1.34
CA THR A 231 3.36 -9.50 -0.02
C THR A 231 1.85 -9.78 0.02
N ILE A 232 1.09 -9.36 -0.99
CA ILE A 232 -0.36 -9.62 -1.09
C ILE A 232 -0.64 -11.11 -1.18
N ILE A 233 0.08 -11.85 -2.02
CA ILE A 233 -0.06 -13.30 -2.18
C ILE A 233 0.26 -14.00 -0.86
N MET A 234 1.35 -13.64 -0.21
CA MET A 234 1.75 -14.21 1.09
C MET A 234 0.70 -13.96 2.19
N LEU A 235 0.14 -12.74 2.26
CA LEU A 235 -0.92 -12.41 3.21
C LEU A 235 -2.19 -13.21 2.94
N TYR A 236 -2.56 -13.39 1.67
CA TYR A 236 -3.71 -14.21 1.29
C TYR A 236 -3.53 -15.66 1.75
N TRP A 237 -2.37 -16.27 1.49
CA TRP A 237 -2.09 -17.64 1.93
C TRP A 237 -2.11 -17.77 3.46
N LYS A 238 -1.53 -16.82 4.20
CA LYS A 238 -1.60 -16.81 5.65
C LYS A 238 -3.04 -16.74 6.16
N LEU A 239 -3.86 -15.88 5.57
CA LEU A 239 -5.27 -15.75 5.93
C LEU A 239 -6.03 -17.05 5.63
N ARG A 240 -5.85 -17.61 4.45
CA ARG A 240 -6.48 -18.85 4.00
C ARG A 240 -6.14 -20.02 4.91
N HIS A 241 -4.88 -20.22 5.24
CA HIS A 241 -4.44 -21.26 6.15
C HIS A 241 -5.03 -21.06 7.55
N ALA A 242 -5.07 -19.84 8.06
CA ALA A 242 -5.69 -19.54 9.35
C ALA A 242 -7.19 -19.87 9.37
N GLU A 243 -7.92 -19.59 8.27
CA GLU A 243 -9.33 -19.93 8.12
C GLU A 243 -9.55 -21.46 8.04
N GLU A 244 -8.72 -22.17 7.28
CA GLU A 244 -8.76 -23.63 7.16
C GLU A 244 -8.49 -24.30 8.49
N ASP A 245 -7.48 -23.84 9.24
CA ASP A 245 -7.17 -24.35 10.59
C ASP A 245 -8.30 -24.08 11.57
N LYS A 246 -8.91 -22.89 11.54
CA LYS A 246 -10.10 -22.55 12.36
C LYS A 246 -11.27 -23.47 12.02
N ALA A 247 -11.53 -23.70 10.74
CA ALA A 247 -12.61 -24.59 10.29
C ALA A 247 -12.34 -26.06 10.69
N ARG A 248 -11.07 -26.50 10.63
CA ARG A 248 -10.63 -27.83 11.07
C ARG A 248 -10.84 -28.02 12.57
N LEU A 249 -10.39 -27.06 13.37
CA LEU A 249 -10.57 -27.08 14.83
C LEU A 249 -12.04 -27.09 15.21
N LYS A 250 -12.89 -26.30 14.52
CA LYS A 250 -14.36 -26.29 14.75
C LYS A 250 -14.99 -27.64 14.42
N ARG A 251 -14.59 -28.29 13.32
CA ARG A 251 -15.07 -29.64 12.96
C ARG A 251 -14.65 -30.69 13.99
N GLN A 252 -13.40 -30.65 14.43
CA GLN A 252 -12.89 -31.56 15.47
C GLN A 252 -13.65 -31.38 16.79
N LEU A 253 -13.92 -30.12 17.20
CA LEU A 253 -14.72 -29.82 18.38
C LEU A 253 -16.12 -30.46 18.27
N THR A 254 -16.80 -30.22 17.13
CA THR A 254 -18.16 -30.76 16.92
C THR A 254 -18.20 -32.29 16.94
N GLN A 255 -17.24 -32.94 16.27
CA GLN A 255 -17.17 -34.41 16.27
C GLN A 255 -16.88 -34.98 17.66
N ASN A 256 -15.91 -34.42 18.38
CA ASN A 256 -15.59 -34.89 19.74
C ASN A 256 -16.75 -34.66 20.69
N ALA A 257 -17.45 -33.54 20.58
CA ALA A 257 -18.66 -33.25 21.34
C ALA A 257 -19.78 -34.27 21.10
N ALA A 258 -20.06 -34.57 19.83
CA ALA A 258 -21.06 -35.56 19.46
C ALA A 258 -20.71 -36.94 20.05
N HIS A 259 -19.46 -37.34 20.02
CA HIS A 259 -19.01 -38.62 20.62
C HIS A 259 -19.13 -38.62 22.14
N GLU A 260 -18.74 -37.56 22.85
CA GLU A 260 -18.82 -37.47 24.31
C GLU A 260 -20.25 -37.29 24.80
N LEU A 261 -21.18 -36.77 23.99
CA LEU A 261 -22.62 -36.72 24.29
C LEU A 261 -23.33 -38.05 23.99
N LYS A 262 -22.95 -38.76 22.92
CA LYS A 262 -23.56 -40.01 22.53
C LYS A 262 -23.43 -41.09 23.62
N THR A 263 -22.26 -41.21 24.23
CA THR A 263 -21.98 -42.24 25.26
C THR A 263 -22.90 -42.15 26.48
N PRO A 264 -23.04 -41.01 27.18
CA PRO A 264 -23.99 -40.90 28.31
C PRO A 264 -25.43 -41.03 27.87
N ALA A 265 -25.81 -40.51 26.69
CA ALA A 265 -27.20 -40.67 26.19
C ALA A 265 -27.56 -42.15 25.97
N MET A 266 -26.67 -42.95 25.36
CA MET A 266 -26.86 -44.38 25.18
C MET A 266 -26.90 -45.12 26.52
N SER A 267 -26.10 -44.69 27.51
CA SER A 267 -26.16 -45.29 28.85
C SER A 267 -27.50 -45.03 29.57
N ILE A 268 -27.99 -43.76 29.46
CA ILE A 268 -29.32 -43.42 30.02
C ILE A 268 -30.40 -44.26 29.34
N HIS A 269 -30.37 -44.33 28.00
CA HIS A 269 -31.32 -45.13 27.24
C HIS A 269 -31.33 -46.59 27.69
N GLY A 270 -30.15 -47.23 27.76
CA GLY A 270 -30.06 -48.64 28.15
C GLY A 270 -30.51 -48.91 29.60
N TYR A 271 -30.25 -48.01 30.55
CA TYR A 271 -30.76 -48.17 31.92
C TYR A 271 -32.25 -47.98 31.95
N LEU A 272 -32.84 -47.02 31.25
CA LEU A 272 -34.30 -46.82 31.18
C LEU A 272 -34.99 -47.98 30.48
N GLU A 273 -34.51 -48.50 29.38
CA GLU A 273 -34.98 -49.65 28.65
C GLU A 273 -34.99 -50.89 29.58
N SER A 274 -33.88 -51.13 30.30
CA SER A 274 -33.79 -52.23 31.27
C SER A 274 -34.82 -52.12 32.40
N ILE A 275 -35.18 -50.91 32.82
CA ILE A 275 -36.22 -50.67 33.82
C ILE A 275 -37.58 -50.94 33.20
N LEU A 276 -37.85 -50.50 31.98
CA LEU A 276 -39.15 -50.67 31.31
C LEU A 276 -39.45 -52.12 30.93
N ASP A 277 -38.42 -52.86 30.48
CA ASP A 277 -38.53 -54.25 30.05
C ASP A 277 -38.67 -55.23 31.24
N ASN A 278 -38.30 -54.75 32.45
CA ASN A 278 -38.40 -55.61 33.68
C ASN A 278 -39.32 -54.99 34.74
N PRO A 279 -40.64 -55.05 34.60
CA PRO A 279 -41.59 -54.46 35.56
C PRO A 279 -41.41 -54.96 36.99
N ASN A 280 -40.94 -56.20 37.18
CA ASN A 280 -40.68 -56.80 38.47
C ASN A 280 -39.23 -56.63 38.97
N MET A 281 -38.50 -55.65 38.49
CA MET A 281 -37.15 -55.38 38.94
C MET A 281 -37.12 -55.03 40.43
N PRO A 282 -36.16 -55.57 41.22
CA PRO A 282 -36.02 -55.20 42.64
C PRO A 282 -35.78 -53.65 42.74
N GLU A 283 -36.45 -53.06 43.76
CA GLU A 283 -36.43 -51.61 43.97
C GLU A 283 -35.01 -51.06 44.16
N ASP A 284 -34.12 -51.76 44.82
CA ASP A 284 -32.74 -51.38 45.00
C ASP A 284 -32.00 -51.29 43.64
N LYS A 285 -32.27 -52.25 42.74
CA LYS A 285 -31.69 -52.26 41.41
C LYS A 285 -32.23 -51.14 40.53
N LYS A 286 -33.54 -50.91 40.63
CA LYS A 286 -34.22 -49.80 39.94
C LYS A 286 -33.71 -48.46 40.41
N LYS A 287 -33.58 -48.26 41.71
CA LYS A 287 -33.04 -47.10 42.33
C LYS A 287 -31.55 -46.86 41.82
N HIS A 288 -30.77 -47.93 41.84
CA HIS A 288 -29.42 -47.86 41.33
C HIS A 288 -29.35 -47.40 39.83
N PHE A 289 -30.24 -47.95 38.97
CA PHE A 289 -30.28 -47.53 37.55
C PHE A 289 -30.73 -46.08 37.38
N LEU A 290 -31.70 -45.61 38.17
CA LEU A 290 -32.11 -44.20 38.18
C LEU A 290 -31.02 -43.29 38.66
N GLU A 291 -30.27 -43.66 39.70
CA GLU A 291 -29.09 -42.90 40.15
C GLU A 291 -28.01 -42.82 39.05
N ARG A 292 -27.82 -43.91 38.27
CA ARG A 292 -26.90 -43.90 37.12
C ARG A 292 -27.39 -43.00 35.99
N CYS A 293 -28.71 -43.02 35.70
CA CYS A 293 -29.30 -42.10 34.72
C CYS A 293 -29.11 -40.65 35.14
N TYR A 294 -29.35 -40.33 36.40
CA TYR A 294 -29.18 -39.00 36.94
C TYR A 294 -27.71 -38.52 36.83
N ALA A 295 -26.77 -39.39 37.22
CA ALA A 295 -25.32 -39.07 37.10
C ALA A 295 -24.91 -38.82 35.65
N GLN A 296 -25.41 -39.59 34.67
CA GLN A 296 -25.10 -39.35 33.24
C GLN A 296 -25.77 -38.08 32.73
N SER A 297 -26.99 -37.75 33.15
CA SER A 297 -27.67 -36.49 32.80
C SER A 297 -26.90 -35.27 33.33
N MET A 298 -26.45 -35.30 34.57
CA MET A 298 -25.61 -34.23 35.16
C MET A 298 -24.31 -34.07 34.41
N ARG A 299 -23.68 -35.17 34.00
CA ARG A 299 -22.46 -35.13 33.16
C ARG A 299 -22.74 -34.51 31.80
N MET A 300 -23.83 -34.84 31.12
CA MET A 300 -24.23 -34.21 29.85
C MET A 300 -24.43 -32.71 30.02
N ASN A 301 -25.13 -32.29 31.07
CA ASN A 301 -25.34 -30.87 31.35
C ASN A 301 -24.01 -30.12 31.56
N LYS A 302 -23.08 -30.68 32.37
CA LYS A 302 -21.75 -30.12 32.55
C LYS A 302 -21.02 -29.98 31.22
N LEU A 303 -21.06 -31.00 30.35
CA LEU A 303 -20.39 -30.99 29.05
C LEU A 303 -20.94 -29.90 28.12
N LEU A 304 -22.29 -29.71 28.11
CA LEU A 304 -22.94 -28.66 27.34
C LEU A 304 -22.56 -27.27 27.84
N LEU A 305 -22.48 -27.07 29.17
CA LEU A 305 -22.05 -25.80 29.76
C LEU A 305 -20.58 -25.51 29.42
N ASP A 306 -19.68 -26.49 29.55
CA ASP A 306 -18.26 -26.37 29.22
C ASP A 306 -18.06 -26.03 27.74
N MET A 307 -18.83 -26.65 26.83
CA MET A 307 -18.82 -26.36 25.41
C MET A 307 -19.29 -24.94 25.10
N SER A 308 -20.41 -24.52 25.73
CA SER A 308 -20.93 -23.16 25.56
C SER A 308 -19.90 -22.12 26.01
N ALA A 309 -19.26 -22.37 27.17
CA ALA A 309 -18.20 -21.49 27.65
C ALA A 309 -17.01 -21.40 26.68
N LEU A 310 -16.57 -22.55 26.12
CA LEU A 310 -15.48 -22.56 25.12
C LEU A 310 -15.86 -21.85 23.82
N THR A 311 -17.07 -22.07 23.31
CA THR A 311 -17.52 -21.38 22.09
C THR A 311 -17.56 -19.87 22.31
N ARG A 312 -18.04 -19.41 23.44
CA ARG A 312 -18.04 -18.00 23.83
C ARG A 312 -16.61 -17.46 23.89
N LEU A 313 -15.67 -18.18 24.53
CA LEU A 313 -14.26 -17.80 24.63
C LEU A 313 -13.55 -17.75 23.24
N ASP A 314 -13.92 -18.63 22.32
CA ASP A 314 -13.35 -18.67 20.95
C ASP A 314 -13.80 -17.48 20.08
N GLU A 315 -14.97 -16.90 20.40
CA GLU A 315 -15.51 -15.73 19.70
C GLU A 315 -15.01 -14.40 20.30
N MET A 316 -14.42 -14.47 21.52
CA MET A 316 -13.85 -13.31 22.19
C MET A 316 -12.50 -12.95 21.61
N ASP A 317 -12.39 -11.82 20.90
CA ASP A 317 -11.11 -11.26 20.48
C ASP A 317 -10.47 -10.49 21.64
N THR A 318 -9.20 -10.78 21.95
CA THR A 318 -8.42 -10.12 23.02
C THR A 318 -8.40 -8.60 22.91
N ASN A 319 -8.50 -8.05 21.66
CA ASN A 319 -8.57 -6.61 21.42
C ASN A 319 -9.99 -6.02 21.59
N HIS A 320 -11.03 -6.84 21.40
CA HIS A 320 -12.43 -6.40 21.49
C HIS A 320 -12.87 -6.21 22.94
N PHE A 321 -12.38 -7.06 23.84
CA PHE A 321 -12.68 -6.99 25.28
C PHE A 321 -12.19 -5.73 25.95
N ARG A 322 -10.99 -5.26 25.60
CA ARG A 322 -10.42 -4.01 26.15
C ARG A 322 -11.24 -2.77 25.82
N ASN A 323 -11.98 -2.77 24.72
CA ASN A 323 -12.67 -1.59 24.19
C ASN A 323 -14.15 -1.50 24.53
N HIS A 324 -14.80 -2.53 25.07
CA HIS A 324 -16.27 -2.59 25.23
C HIS A 324 -16.79 -2.60 26.67
N GLY A 325 -15.95 -2.26 27.67
CA GLY A 325 -16.44 -1.91 29.02
C GLY A 325 -16.97 -3.07 29.86
N GLU A 326 -16.79 -4.34 29.46
CA GLU A 326 -17.18 -5.51 30.26
C GLU A 326 -16.14 -5.91 31.32
N TYR A 327 -14.94 -5.31 31.29
CA TYR A 327 -13.94 -5.50 32.33
C TYR A 327 -14.27 -4.67 33.56
N GLN A 328 -14.34 -5.34 34.69
CA GLN A 328 -14.52 -4.74 36.00
C GLN A 328 -13.28 -4.96 36.86
N ASN A 329 -13.13 -4.14 37.89
CA ASN A 329 -12.17 -4.41 38.94
C ASN A 329 -12.66 -5.61 39.74
N VAL A 330 -11.95 -6.72 39.64
CA VAL A 330 -12.31 -7.98 40.24
C VAL A 330 -11.34 -8.30 41.36
N ASP A 331 -11.86 -8.53 42.58
CA ASP A 331 -11.07 -9.03 43.68
C ASP A 331 -10.96 -10.54 43.59
N VAL A 332 -9.79 -11.01 43.14
CA VAL A 332 -9.51 -12.44 42.92
C VAL A 332 -9.45 -13.20 44.25
N GLU A 333 -9.01 -12.58 45.31
CA GLU A 333 -8.93 -13.20 46.63
C GLU A 333 -10.33 -13.58 47.14
N GLN A 334 -11.31 -12.69 46.99
CA GLN A 334 -12.72 -12.93 47.33
C GLN A 334 -13.32 -14.09 46.51
N ILE A 335 -13.03 -14.15 45.20
CA ILE A 335 -13.48 -15.21 44.31
C ILE A 335 -12.93 -16.57 44.75
N VAL A 336 -11.61 -16.64 45.03
CA VAL A 336 -10.96 -17.86 45.44
C VAL A 336 -11.53 -18.36 46.77
N ARG A 337 -11.76 -17.45 47.74
CA ARG A 337 -12.40 -17.82 49.02
C ARG A 337 -13.82 -18.39 48.83
N SER A 338 -14.64 -17.73 48.03
CA SER A 338 -15.98 -18.22 47.69
C SER A 338 -15.93 -19.63 47.09
N ILE A 339 -14.99 -19.91 46.17
CA ILE A 339 -14.82 -21.24 45.58
C ILE A 339 -14.39 -22.28 46.62
N LEU A 340 -13.48 -21.93 47.51
CA LEU A 340 -13.03 -22.81 48.58
C LEU A 340 -14.16 -23.14 49.59
N ASP A 341 -15.00 -22.16 49.93
CA ASP A 341 -16.19 -22.34 50.79
C ASP A 341 -17.21 -23.24 50.07
N ASP A 342 -17.53 -23.02 48.79
CA ASP A 342 -18.43 -23.85 48.00
C ASP A 342 -17.95 -25.30 47.86
N THR A 343 -16.65 -25.51 47.86
CA THR A 343 -16.02 -26.82 47.68
C THR A 343 -15.56 -27.47 48.98
N ALA A 344 -15.74 -26.81 50.13
CA ALA A 344 -15.22 -27.23 51.44
C ALA A 344 -15.63 -28.67 51.81
N LEU A 345 -16.91 -29.04 51.65
CA LEU A 345 -17.40 -30.37 51.94
C LEU A 345 -16.74 -31.44 51.04
N ALA A 346 -16.57 -31.15 49.75
CA ALA A 346 -15.95 -32.08 48.81
C ALA A 346 -14.45 -32.27 49.10
N LEU A 347 -13.73 -31.21 49.44
CA LEU A 347 -12.35 -31.25 49.85
C LEU A 347 -12.20 -32.04 51.14
N GLN A 348 -13.06 -31.80 52.15
CA GLN A 348 -13.06 -32.54 53.44
C GLN A 348 -13.33 -34.04 53.23
N GLN A 349 -14.29 -34.41 52.42
CA GLN A 349 -14.58 -35.80 52.05
C GLN A 349 -13.39 -36.52 51.39
N LYS A 350 -12.53 -35.78 50.70
CA LYS A 350 -11.30 -36.30 50.08
C LYS A 350 -10.07 -36.20 50.96
N GLY A 351 -10.20 -35.60 52.13
CA GLY A 351 -9.10 -35.41 53.07
C GLY A 351 -8.09 -34.34 52.61
N ILE A 352 -8.49 -33.41 51.73
CA ILE A 352 -7.62 -32.36 51.17
C ILE A 352 -7.82 -31.08 51.94
N THR A 353 -6.73 -30.50 52.46
CA THR A 353 -6.71 -29.22 53.18
C THR A 353 -6.33 -28.11 52.21
N PRO A 354 -7.18 -27.10 51.99
CA PRO A 354 -6.82 -25.95 51.17
C PRO A 354 -5.90 -24.98 51.94
N ARG A 355 -4.85 -24.47 51.30
CA ARG A 355 -3.96 -23.44 51.82
C ARG A 355 -3.88 -22.25 50.87
N LEU A 356 -4.36 -21.09 51.33
CA LEU A 356 -4.33 -19.87 50.56
C LEU A 356 -3.18 -18.95 51.00
N LYS A 357 -2.28 -18.63 50.09
CA LYS A 357 -1.14 -17.70 50.27
C LYS A 357 -1.26 -16.59 49.24
N MET A 358 -2.14 -15.65 49.48
CA MET A 358 -2.36 -14.50 48.60
C MET A 358 -2.29 -13.20 49.39
N PRO A 359 -1.86 -12.08 48.81
CA PRO A 359 -2.02 -10.75 49.39
C PRO A 359 -3.49 -10.45 49.63
N GLN A 360 -3.80 -9.65 50.67
CA GLN A 360 -5.13 -9.07 50.83
C GLN A 360 -5.40 -8.11 49.68
N GLN A 361 -6.52 -8.24 48.98
CA GLN A 361 -6.92 -7.45 47.84
C GLN A 361 -5.98 -7.63 46.60
N VAL A 362 -6.21 -8.66 45.83
CA VAL A 362 -5.64 -8.85 44.50
C VAL A 362 -6.65 -8.39 43.47
N ILE A 363 -6.53 -7.12 43.05
CA ILE A 363 -7.45 -6.52 42.06
C ILE A 363 -6.87 -6.71 40.67
N ILE A 364 -7.64 -7.28 39.77
CA ILE A 364 -7.34 -7.36 38.34
C ILE A 364 -8.51 -6.81 37.53
N VAL A 365 -8.21 -6.32 36.32
CA VAL A 365 -9.22 -5.84 35.38
C VAL A 365 -9.63 -7.02 34.49
N GLY A 366 -10.86 -7.51 34.63
CA GLY A 366 -11.30 -8.69 33.91
C GLY A 366 -12.78 -9.04 34.05
N ASP A 367 -13.16 -10.18 33.48
CA ASP A 367 -14.49 -10.77 33.64
C ASP A 367 -14.50 -11.70 34.87
N SER A 368 -15.32 -11.35 35.88
CA SER A 368 -15.41 -12.09 37.13
C SER A 368 -15.85 -13.55 36.93
N SER A 369 -16.70 -13.83 35.95
CA SER A 369 -17.19 -15.18 35.66
C SER A 369 -16.12 -16.08 35.06
N LEU A 370 -15.29 -15.51 34.20
CA LEU A 370 -14.12 -16.21 33.61
C LEU A 370 -13.06 -16.49 34.65
N ILE A 371 -12.75 -15.48 35.50
CA ILE A 371 -11.81 -15.66 36.61
C ILE A 371 -12.30 -16.72 37.59
N TYR A 372 -13.59 -16.68 37.97
CA TYR A 372 -14.20 -17.75 38.76
C TYR A 372 -14.05 -19.12 38.08
N SER A 373 -14.30 -19.18 36.77
CA SER A 373 -14.18 -20.43 35.99
C SER A 373 -12.75 -20.99 35.99
N ILE A 374 -11.70 -20.13 35.92
CA ILE A 374 -10.28 -20.55 36.01
C ILE A 374 -10.07 -21.34 37.30
N PHE A 375 -10.28 -20.68 38.45
CA PHE A 375 -10.01 -21.30 39.75
C PHE A 375 -10.92 -22.47 40.04
N ARG A 376 -12.21 -22.39 39.68
CA ARG A 376 -13.16 -23.48 39.86
C ARG A 376 -12.75 -24.75 39.11
N ASN A 377 -12.33 -24.63 37.85
CA ASN A 377 -11.86 -25.78 37.06
C ASN A 377 -10.60 -26.39 37.66
N LEU A 378 -9.69 -25.57 38.15
CA LEU A 378 -8.45 -26.06 38.80
C LEU A 378 -8.74 -26.79 40.10
N ILE A 379 -9.63 -26.26 40.96
CA ILE A 379 -10.05 -26.91 42.21
C ILE A 379 -10.82 -28.19 41.94
N ASP A 380 -11.77 -28.17 41.00
CA ASP A 380 -12.52 -29.36 40.55
C ASP A 380 -11.58 -30.48 40.07
N ASN A 381 -10.51 -30.12 39.36
CA ASN A 381 -9.47 -31.06 38.89
C ASN A 381 -8.73 -31.70 40.08
N VAL A 382 -8.37 -30.91 41.08
CA VAL A 382 -7.70 -31.43 42.29
C VAL A 382 -8.63 -32.41 43.00
N ILE A 383 -9.90 -32.06 43.24
CA ILE A 383 -10.90 -32.92 43.88
C ILE A 383 -11.13 -34.25 43.11
N ALA A 384 -11.12 -34.17 41.78
CA ALA A 384 -11.40 -35.34 40.92
C ALA A 384 -10.16 -36.26 40.75
N TYR A 385 -8.99 -35.70 40.59
CA TYR A 385 -7.81 -36.44 40.09
C TYR A 385 -6.64 -36.56 41.09
N ALA A 386 -6.52 -35.67 42.06
CA ALA A 386 -5.42 -35.73 43.05
C ALA A 386 -5.70 -36.78 44.12
N THR A 387 -5.84 -38.05 43.71
CA THR A 387 -6.16 -39.17 44.63
C THR A 387 -5.00 -39.35 45.66
N GLY A 388 -5.32 -39.32 46.94
CA GLY A 388 -4.33 -39.41 48.01
C GLY A 388 -3.62 -38.10 48.35
N ALA A 389 -4.00 -37.00 47.65
CA ALA A 389 -3.54 -35.69 48.08
C ALA A 389 -4.10 -35.31 49.45
N SER A 390 -3.31 -34.63 50.24
CA SER A 390 -3.69 -34.05 51.52
C SER A 390 -3.71 -32.53 51.52
N LEU A 391 -3.14 -31.91 50.48
CA LEU A 391 -2.94 -30.47 50.40
C LEU A 391 -3.25 -29.96 48.98
N VAL A 392 -3.95 -28.83 48.88
CA VAL A 392 -3.98 -27.96 47.72
C VAL A 392 -3.52 -26.57 48.16
N GLU A 393 -2.50 -26.04 47.50
CA GLU A 393 -1.94 -24.72 47.80
C GLU A 393 -2.21 -23.76 46.64
N ILE A 394 -2.78 -22.58 46.95
CA ILE A 394 -3.02 -21.50 45.97
C ILE A 394 -2.15 -20.33 46.40
N THR A 395 -1.29 -19.88 45.51
CA THR A 395 -0.38 -18.74 45.77
C THR A 395 -0.59 -17.64 44.73
N CYS A 396 -0.31 -16.40 45.11
CA CYS A 396 -0.29 -15.25 44.23
C CYS A 396 0.93 -14.37 44.49
N LYS A 397 1.64 -13.98 43.46
CA LYS A 397 2.78 -13.07 43.52
C LYS A 397 2.67 -11.97 42.48
N PRO A 398 2.95 -10.70 42.83
CA PRO A 398 3.09 -9.66 41.83
C PRO A 398 4.37 -9.89 41.02
N VAL A 399 4.24 -9.79 39.68
CA VAL A 399 5.35 -9.87 38.73
C VAL A 399 5.39 -8.57 37.93
N VAL A 400 6.55 -7.91 37.88
CA VAL A 400 6.75 -6.71 37.09
C VAL A 400 7.43 -7.12 35.78
N SER A 401 6.76 -6.96 34.68
CA SER A 401 7.31 -7.12 33.33
C SER A 401 7.33 -5.77 32.64
N ASP A 402 8.30 -5.51 31.77
CA ASP A 402 8.77 -4.27 31.12
C ASP A 402 7.81 -3.08 30.94
N ASN A 403 6.51 -3.19 31.16
CA ASN A 403 5.56 -2.07 31.20
C ASN A 403 4.16 -2.46 31.74
N SER A 404 3.98 -3.66 32.31
CA SER A 404 2.69 -4.12 32.81
C SER A 404 2.83 -4.79 34.18
N LYS A 405 1.90 -4.47 35.08
CA LYS A 405 1.76 -5.19 36.32
C LYS A 405 1.00 -6.47 36.05
N LEU A 406 1.60 -7.61 36.35
CA LEU A 406 1.00 -8.93 36.24
C LEU A 406 0.93 -9.56 37.64
N TYR A 407 -0.08 -10.40 37.83
CA TYR A 407 -0.12 -11.30 38.96
C TYR A 407 0.11 -12.73 38.45
N GLU A 408 1.09 -13.41 39.03
CA GLU A 408 1.34 -14.83 38.83
C GLU A 408 0.59 -15.63 39.89
N PHE A 409 -0.25 -16.55 39.45
CA PHE A 409 -0.99 -17.46 40.31
C PHE A 409 -0.46 -18.88 40.14
N THR A 410 -0.35 -19.62 41.24
CA THR A 410 -0.08 -21.05 41.18
C THR A 410 -1.10 -21.82 41.98
N VAL A 411 -1.60 -22.92 41.41
CA VAL A 411 -2.46 -23.91 42.06
C VAL A 411 -1.69 -25.23 42.06
N SER A 412 -1.30 -25.72 43.20
CA SER A 412 -0.47 -26.93 43.38
C SER A 412 -1.17 -27.95 44.26
N ASP A 413 -1.14 -29.22 43.87
CA ASP A 413 -1.53 -30.35 44.73
C ASP A 413 -0.33 -31.25 45.02
N ASN A 414 -0.44 -32.14 46.00
CA ASN A 414 0.53 -33.16 46.33
C ASN A 414 0.00 -34.59 46.02
N GLY A 415 -0.79 -34.72 44.97
CA GLY A 415 -1.36 -35.99 44.49
C GLY A 415 -0.37 -36.78 43.61
N PRO A 416 -0.87 -37.68 42.77
CA PRO A 416 -0.02 -38.52 41.89
C PRO A 416 0.66 -37.74 40.74
N GLY A 417 0.16 -36.54 40.42
CA GLY A 417 0.71 -35.73 39.31
C GLY A 417 0.32 -36.25 37.93
N VAL A 418 1.07 -35.73 36.94
CA VAL A 418 0.91 -36.08 35.55
C VAL A 418 2.32 -36.34 34.94
N GLU A 419 2.43 -37.41 34.15
CA GLU A 419 3.70 -37.76 33.49
C GLU A 419 4.13 -36.65 32.53
N PRO A 420 5.45 -36.33 32.42
CA PRO A 420 5.98 -35.22 31.66
C PRO A 420 5.51 -35.18 30.21
N GLN A 421 5.34 -36.34 29.55
CA GLN A 421 4.87 -36.42 28.15
C GLN A 421 3.44 -35.92 27.92
N HIS A 422 2.62 -35.79 28.97
CA HIS A 422 1.24 -35.33 28.89
C HIS A 422 1.10 -33.84 29.24
N LEU A 423 2.11 -33.22 29.88
CA LEU A 423 2.00 -31.86 30.43
C LEU A 423 1.68 -30.80 29.39
N GLU A 424 2.23 -30.92 28.18
CA GLU A 424 1.96 -30.00 27.06
C GLU A 424 0.54 -30.17 26.51
N HIS A 425 -0.02 -31.37 26.61
CA HIS A 425 -1.30 -31.75 26.03
C HIS A 425 -2.49 -31.58 26.96
N ILE A 426 -2.30 -31.45 28.29
CA ILE A 426 -3.43 -31.41 29.25
C ILE A 426 -4.34 -30.20 29.03
N PHE A 427 -3.89 -29.15 28.32
CA PHE A 427 -4.69 -27.97 27.96
C PHE A 427 -5.42 -28.11 26.63
N GLU A 428 -5.22 -29.23 25.91
CA GLU A 428 -5.95 -29.53 24.69
C GLU A 428 -7.38 -29.95 24.98
N ARG A 429 -8.30 -29.61 24.07
CA ARG A 429 -9.71 -29.91 24.20
C ARG A 429 -9.95 -31.42 24.13
N PHE A 430 -10.76 -31.96 25.06
CA PHE A 430 -11.07 -33.39 25.20
C PHE A 430 -9.87 -34.29 25.50
N TYR A 431 -8.67 -33.69 25.78
CA TYR A 431 -7.52 -34.46 26.16
C TYR A 431 -7.66 -35.06 27.57
N ARG A 432 -7.23 -36.30 27.75
CA ARG A 432 -7.27 -37.04 29.02
C ARG A 432 -6.09 -38.00 29.04
N VAL A 433 -5.34 -38.03 30.14
CA VAL A 433 -4.24 -38.97 30.35
C VAL A 433 -4.76 -40.41 30.40
N ASP A 434 -5.87 -40.66 31.12
CA ASP A 434 -6.55 -41.95 31.16
C ASP A 434 -8.03 -41.78 30.85
N LYS A 435 -8.45 -42.25 29.65
CA LYS A 435 -9.83 -42.16 29.16
C LYS A 435 -10.82 -42.96 29.98
N GLY A 436 -10.40 -44.13 30.56
CA GLY A 436 -11.24 -45.02 31.33
C GLY A 436 -11.54 -44.50 32.73
N ARG A 437 -10.53 -44.08 33.44
CA ARG A 437 -10.61 -43.55 34.81
C ARG A 437 -11.34 -42.21 34.85
N SER A 438 -11.02 -41.33 33.92
CA SER A 438 -11.61 -39.98 33.82
C SER A 438 -13.12 -40.04 33.51
N ARG A 439 -13.59 -41.04 32.73
CA ARG A 439 -15.03 -41.25 32.50
C ARG A 439 -15.81 -41.63 33.76
N LYS A 440 -15.23 -42.43 34.62
CA LYS A 440 -15.83 -42.81 35.88
C LYS A 440 -15.94 -41.65 36.87
N LEU A 441 -14.99 -40.71 36.81
CA LEU A 441 -14.92 -39.51 37.65
C LEU A 441 -15.69 -38.30 37.08
N GLY A 442 -16.39 -38.46 35.95
CA GLY A 442 -17.25 -37.43 35.37
C GLY A 442 -16.52 -36.30 34.64
N GLY A 443 -15.22 -36.43 34.37
CA GLY A 443 -14.44 -35.41 33.70
C GLY A 443 -14.89 -35.22 32.22
N THR A 444 -14.98 -33.99 31.76
CA THR A 444 -15.33 -33.63 30.38
C THR A 444 -14.09 -33.56 29.46
N GLY A 445 -12.91 -33.31 30.02
CA GLY A 445 -11.68 -33.03 29.28
C GLY A 445 -11.65 -31.61 28.67
N LEU A 446 -12.56 -30.74 29.11
CA LEU A 446 -12.64 -29.35 28.65
C LEU A 446 -12.18 -28.34 29.69
N GLY A 447 -12.15 -28.70 30.97
CA GLY A 447 -11.89 -27.78 32.07
C GLY A 447 -10.57 -27.05 31.96
N LEU A 448 -9.44 -27.76 31.69
CA LEU A 448 -8.12 -27.10 31.49
C LEU A 448 -8.01 -26.31 30.19
N ALA A 449 -8.74 -26.70 29.14
CA ALA A 449 -8.86 -25.91 27.93
C ALA A 449 -9.62 -24.58 28.18
N ILE A 450 -10.67 -24.62 29.04
CA ILE A 450 -11.35 -23.40 29.50
C ILE A 450 -10.37 -22.51 30.28
N VAL A 451 -9.59 -23.08 31.19
CA VAL A 451 -8.54 -22.33 31.93
C VAL A 451 -7.59 -21.63 30.95
N LYS A 452 -7.05 -22.37 29.98
CA LYS A 452 -6.11 -21.80 28.99
C LYS A 452 -6.74 -20.64 28.21
N ASN A 453 -7.95 -20.84 27.67
CA ASN A 453 -8.61 -19.81 26.89
C ASN A 453 -8.98 -18.59 27.73
N ALA A 454 -9.51 -18.79 28.95
CA ALA A 454 -9.84 -17.69 29.86
C ALA A 454 -8.61 -16.86 30.27
N VAL A 455 -7.47 -17.52 30.56
CA VAL A 455 -6.20 -16.87 30.83
C VAL A 455 -5.71 -16.09 29.61
N THR A 456 -5.80 -16.68 28.42
CA THR A 456 -5.37 -16.03 27.16
C THR A 456 -6.22 -14.80 26.84
N VAL A 457 -7.54 -14.84 27.05
CA VAL A 457 -8.45 -13.69 26.88
C VAL A 457 -8.06 -12.53 27.80
N HIS A 458 -7.58 -12.85 29.03
CA HIS A 458 -7.05 -11.84 29.95
C HIS A 458 -5.58 -11.45 29.70
N GLY A 459 -5.02 -11.82 28.53
CA GLY A 459 -3.65 -11.45 28.14
C GLY A 459 -2.55 -12.16 28.92
N GLY A 460 -2.90 -13.25 29.63
CA GLY A 460 -1.96 -14.05 30.41
C GLY A 460 -1.45 -15.30 29.69
N THR A 461 -0.58 -16.01 30.37
CA THR A 461 -0.03 -17.31 29.95
C THR A 461 -0.31 -18.36 30.99
N VAL A 462 -0.43 -19.64 30.58
CA VAL A 462 -0.61 -20.77 31.49
C VAL A 462 0.37 -21.88 31.15
N THR A 463 0.94 -22.48 32.20
CA THR A 463 1.87 -23.62 32.11
C THR A 463 1.58 -24.61 33.24
N ALA A 464 2.01 -25.85 33.04
CA ALA A 464 1.89 -26.89 34.06
C ALA A 464 3.22 -27.63 34.22
N PHE A 465 3.52 -28.00 35.44
CA PHE A 465 4.74 -28.75 35.76
C PHE A 465 4.52 -29.64 36.99
N PRO A 466 5.37 -30.69 37.21
CA PRO A 466 5.26 -31.54 38.36
C PRO A 466 5.57 -30.75 39.65
N THR A 467 4.75 -30.97 40.69
CA THR A 467 5.02 -30.41 42.03
C THR A 467 6.23 -31.13 42.66
N PRO A 468 7.20 -30.43 43.22
CA PRO A 468 8.28 -31.07 43.99
C PRO A 468 7.75 -31.92 45.11
N GLY A 469 8.07 -33.22 45.10
CA GLY A 469 7.54 -34.18 46.06
C GLY A 469 6.27 -34.95 45.67
N GLY A 470 5.74 -34.69 44.44
CA GLY A 470 4.56 -35.30 43.86
C GLY A 470 3.42 -34.31 43.70
N GLY A 471 2.62 -34.52 42.68
CA GLY A 471 1.47 -33.67 42.33
C GLY A 471 1.60 -32.90 41.05
N LEU A 472 0.61 -32.05 40.77
CA LEU A 472 0.57 -31.15 39.63
C LEU A 472 0.52 -29.68 40.08
N THR A 473 1.35 -28.87 39.50
CA THR A 473 1.30 -27.38 39.63
C THR A 473 0.87 -26.79 38.34
N VAL A 474 -0.20 -25.98 38.36
CA VAL A 474 -0.62 -25.13 37.27
C VAL A 474 -0.31 -23.69 37.62
N MET A 475 0.49 -23.03 36.81
CA MET A 475 0.90 -21.64 36.95
C MET A 475 0.32 -20.81 35.82
N PHE A 476 -0.25 -19.67 36.14
CA PHE A 476 -0.75 -18.75 35.13
C PHE A 476 -0.62 -17.30 35.56
N THR A 477 -0.64 -16.41 34.57
CA THR A 477 -0.56 -14.96 34.79
C THR A 477 -1.85 -14.27 34.39
N LEU A 478 -2.22 -13.20 35.11
CA LEU A 478 -3.31 -12.31 34.74
C LEU A 478 -2.83 -10.87 34.84
N GLN A 479 -3.34 -10.01 33.95
CA GLN A 479 -2.98 -8.62 33.92
C GLN A 479 -3.69 -7.85 35.05
N ALA A 480 -2.92 -6.99 35.79
CA ALA A 480 -3.43 -6.17 36.88
C ALA A 480 -4.28 -5.01 36.39
#